data_88951ee85c6942ca45c63f4749661f06
#
_entry.id   88951ee85c6942ca45c63f4749661f06
#
_cell.length_a   1.000
_cell.length_b   1.000
_cell.length_c   1.000
_cell.angle_alpha   90.00
_cell.angle_beta   90.00
_cell.angle_gamma   90.00
#
_symmetry.space_group_name_H-M   'P 1'
#
loop_
_entity.id
_entity.type
_entity.pdbx_description
1 polymer ?
#
loop_
_entity_poly.entity_id
_entity_poly.type
_entity_poly.pdbx_seq_one_letter_code
_entity_poly.pdbx_strand_id
1 'polypeptide(L)'
;MYRVNVLNMDPSDWTHGQMREGFRWRGATLGKLLPAQRIGGSLYDLGEGERTSPYHFHHGMEEWLIVLEGTPTLRAQGYERELRAGDVVCFPAGREGAHQVRGPGMVLLLSANQSPEVVEYVDSGKVGARPPGKIFRAADEVDYWEGEE
;
A
#
# COMPACT_ATOMS: atom_id res chain seq x y z
N MET A 1 -1.14 13.14 -24.91
CA MET A 1 -1.88 12.87 -23.65
C MET A 1 -1.51 11.48 -23.18
N TYR A 2 -1.06 11.33 -21.94
CA TYR A 2 -0.78 10.03 -21.31
C TYR A 2 -2.07 9.48 -20.73
N ARG A 3 -2.34 8.19 -20.93
CA ARG A 3 -3.61 7.58 -20.51
C ARG A 3 -3.40 6.09 -20.20
N VAL A 4 -3.99 5.64 -19.10
CA VAL A 4 -4.17 4.22 -18.75
C VAL A 4 -5.65 4.00 -18.46
N ASN A 5 -6.21 2.89 -18.93
CA ASN A 5 -7.55 2.46 -18.55
C ASN A 5 -7.42 1.33 -17.53
N VAL A 6 -7.62 1.64 -16.25
CA VAL A 6 -7.43 0.69 -15.14
C VAL A 6 -8.45 -0.46 -15.13
N LEU A 7 -9.59 -0.30 -15.82
CA LEU A 7 -10.60 -1.35 -15.98
C LEU A 7 -10.37 -2.20 -17.25
N ASN A 8 -9.44 -1.79 -18.10
CA ASN A 8 -9.08 -2.53 -19.31
C ASN A 8 -7.59 -2.37 -19.58
N MET A 9 -6.80 -2.96 -18.70
CA MET A 9 -5.34 -2.92 -18.77
C MET A 9 -4.83 -3.75 -19.93
N ASP A 10 -3.90 -3.20 -20.70
CA ASP A 10 -3.12 -3.99 -21.63
C ASP A 10 -2.28 -5.02 -20.86
N PRO A 11 -2.15 -6.28 -21.33
CA PRO A 11 -1.32 -7.28 -20.66
C PRO A 11 0.12 -6.82 -20.36
N SER A 12 0.68 -5.96 -21.19
CA SER A 12 2.02 -5.39 -21.02
C SER A 12 2.11 -4.34 -19.90
N ASP A 13 0.99 -3.78 -19.47
CA ASP A 13 0.92 -2.75 -18.42
C ASP A 13 0.95 -3.33 -16.99
N TRP A 14 0.76 -4.65 -16.85
CA TRP A 14 0.95 -5.36 -15.59
C TRP A 14 2.44 -5.51 -15.28
N THR A 15 2.99 -4.53 -14.60
CA THR A 15 4.44 -4.31 -14.51
C THR A 15 5.13 -5.11 -13.42
N HIS A 16 4.38 -5.71 -12.49
CA HIS A 16 4.95 -6.47 -11.37
C HIS A 16 3.90 -7.39 -10.73
N GLY A 17 4.37 -8.27 -9.85
CA GLY A 17 3.54 -9.17 -9.07
C GLY A 17 4.26 -9.62 -7.81
N GLN A 18 3.52 -10.21 -6.90
CA GLN A 18 4.03 -10.84 -5.70
C GLN A 18 3.55 -12.29 -5.66
N MET A 19 4.47 -13.21 -5.33
CA MET A 19 4.20 -14.65 -5.30
C MET A 19 4.27 -15.26 -3.90
N ARG A 20 4.49 -14.43 -2.88
CA ARG A 20 4.51 -14.89 -1.48
C ARG A 20 3.11 -15.33 -1.07
N GLU A 21 2.98 -16.49 -0.47
CA GLU A 21 1.72 -17.01 0.06
C GLU A 21 1.01 -16.01 0.98
N GLY A 22 -0.28 -15.80 0.79
CA GLY A 22 -1.10 -14.82 1.48
C GLY A 22 -0.91 -13.36 1.00
N PHE A 23 -0.01 -13.16 0.02
CA PHE A 23 0.29 -11.85 -0.59
C PHE A 23 0.48 -11.95 -2.10
N ARG A 24 -0.13 -12.94 -2.75
CA ARG A 24 -0.03 -13.12 -4.19
C ARG A 24 -0.97 -12.17 -4.91
N TRP A 25 -0.42 -11.41 -5.82
CA TRP A 25 -1.17 -10.48 -6.65
C TRP A 25 -0.39 -10.14 -7.92
N ARG A 26 -1.08 -9.70 -8.94
CA ARG A 26 -0.49 -8.96 -10.04
C ARG A 26 -0.84 -7.49 -9.91
N GLY A 27 0.03 -6.61 -10.39
CA GLY A 27 -0.16 -5.19 -10.21
C GLY A 27 0.52 -4.32 -11.26
N ALA A 28 0.15 -3.06 -11.25
CA ALA A 28 0.74 -2.04 -12.08
C ALA A 28 1.07 -0.80 -11.25
N THR A 29 2.30 -0.30 -11.39
CA THR A 29 2.70 1.00 -10.84
C THR A 29 2.36 2.06 -11.87
N LEU A 30 1.27 2.80 -11.64
CA LEU A 30 0.80 3.80 -12.61
C LEU A 30 1.81 4.92 -12.84
N GLY A 31 2.63 5.27 -11.86
CA GLY A 31 3.71 6.24 -12.03
C GLY A 31 4.82 5.81 -13.00
N LYS A 32 4.87 4.52 -13.38
CA LYS A 32 5.75 4.04 -14.46
C LYS A 32 5.10 4.15 -15.84
N LEU A 33 3.77 4.13 -15.89
CA LEU A 33 2.98 4.20 -17.12
C LEU A 33 2.59 5.65 -17.45
N LEU A 34 2.53 6.49 -16.42
CA LEU A 34 2.14 7.90 -16.50
C LEU A 34 3.28 8.77 -15.95
N PRO A 35 3.54 9.97 -16.48
CA PRO A 35 4.59 10.85 -15.97
C PRO A 35 4.16 11.57 -14.68
N ALA A 36 3.68 10.79 -13.70
CA ALA A 36 3.26 11.29 -12.40
C ALA A 36 4.47 11.53 -11.49
N GLN A 37 4.51 12.67 -10.80
CA GLN A 37 5.61 13.04 -9.90
C GLN A 37 5.16 13.16 -8.45
N ARG A 38 4.00 13.76 -8.20
CA ARG A 38 3.51 14.07 -6.85
C ARG A 38 2.50 13.07 -6.30
N ILE A 39 1.83 12.34 -7.19
CA ILE A 39 0.85 11.32 -6.82
C ILE A 39 1.35 9.99 -7.35
N GLY A 40 1.51 9.03 -6.46
CA GLY A 40 1.72 7.62 -6.78
C GLY A 40 0.40 6.92 -7.02
N GLY A 41 0.44 5.85 -7.81
CA GLY A 41 -0.72 5.00 -8.00
C GLY A 41 -0.27 3.56 -8.21
N SER A 42 -0.94 2.64 -7.53
CA SER A 42 -0.71 1.20 -7.64
C SER A 42 -2.04 0.49 -7.82
N LEU A 43 -2.13 -0.27 -8.90
CA LEU A 43 -3.24 -1.16 -9.17
C LEU A 43 -2.90 -2.56 -8.66
N TYR A 44 -3.83 -3.21 -7.99
CA TYR A 44 -3.72 -4.59 -7.51
C TYR A 44 -4.92 -5.41 -7.94
N ASP A 45 -4.64 -6.57 -8.49
CA ASP A 45 -5.62 -7.62 -8.76
C ASP A 45 -5.35 -8.78 -7.78
N LEU A 46 -6.29 -9.00 -6.87
CA LEU A 46 -6.17 -9.86 -5.70
C LEU A 46 -7.09 -11.06 -5.83
N GLY A 47 -6.53 -12.25 -5.70
CA GLY A 47 -7.30 -13.48 -5.49
C GLY A 47 -7.93 -13.55 -4.10
N GLU A 48 -8.77 -14.57 -3.89
CA GLU A 48 -9.42 -14.84 -2.60
C GLU A 48 -8.39 -14.96 -1.48
N GLY A 49 -8.59 -14.20 -0.39
CA GLY A 49 -7.73 -14.21 0.80
C GLY A 49 -6.35 -13.58 0.65
N GLU A 50 -5.92 -13.24 -0.57
CA GLU A 50 -4.62 -12.61 -0.81
C GLU A 50 -4.63 -11.12 -0.43
N ARG A 51 -3.51 -10.59 0.04
CA ARG A 51 -3.37 -9.24 0.60
C ARG A 51 -2.46 -8.37 -0.25
N THR A 52 -2.75 -7.06 -0.31
CA THR A 52 -1.87 -6.08 -0.97
C THR A 52 -0.50 -5.99 -0.29
N SER A 53 -0.51 -5.92 1.04
CA SER A 53 0.64 -5.62 1.89
C SER A 53 0.43 -6.12 3.32
N PRO A 54 1.45 -6.18 4.19
CA PRO A 54 1.25 -6.29 5.63
C PRO A 54 0.38 -5.15 6.17
N TYR A 55 -0.28 -5.36 7.32
CA TYR A 55 -1.02 -4.31 8.02
C TYR A 55 -0.06 -3.21 8.47
N HIS A 56 -0.26 -1.99 7.97
CA HIS A 56 0.71 -0.90 8.11
C HIS A 56 0.04 0.48 8.10
N PHE A 57 0.80 1.49 8.46
CA PHE A 57 0.44 2.88 8.26
C PHE A 57 1.67 3.72 7.85
N HIS A 58 1.41 4.87 7.29
CA HIS A 58 2.39 5.84 6.82
C HIS A 58 2.47 7.02 7.75
N HIS A 59 3.67 7.52 8.03
CA HIS A 59 3.85 8.71 8.87
C HIS A 59 3.68 10.02 8.10
N GLY A 60 4.07 10.05 6.83
CA GLY A 60 4.10 11.26 6.02
C GLY A 60 3.14 11.27 4.83
N MET A 61 2.51 10.14 4.51
CA MET A 61 1.64 10.01 3.35
C MET A 61 0.19 9.76 3.74
N GLU A 62 -0.71 10.40 3.00
CA GLU A 62 -2.10 9.99 2.91
C GLU A 62 -2.26 9.04 1.72
N GLU A 63 -3.02 7.97 1.90
CA GLU A 63 -3.39 7.05 0.83
C GLU A 63 -4.91 6.99 0.63
N TRP A 64 -5.29 6.76 -0.60
CA TRP A 64 -6.67 6.56 -1.00
C TRP A 64 -6.83 5.20 -1.67
N LEU A 65 -7.82 4.44 -1.24
CA LEU A 65 -8.26 3.21 -1.86
C LEU A 65 -9.51 3.46 -2.67
N ILE A 66 -9.53 2.95 -3.89
CA ILE A 66 -10.71 2.92 -4.74
C ILE A 66 -10.93 1.46 -5.16
N VAL A 67 -12.09 0.90 -4.83
CA VAL A 67 -12.47 -0.45 -5.27
C VAL A 67 -13.01 -0.36 -6.70
N LEU A 68 -12.34 -1.05 -7.61
CA LEU A 68 -12.75 -1.11 -9.02
C LEU A 68 -13.67 -2.29 -9.31
N GLU A 69 -13.35 -3.46 -8.75
CA GLU A 69 -14.11 -4.70 -8.94
C GLU A 69 -14.03 -5.60 -7.70
N GLY A 70 -14.99 -6.50 -7.55
CA GLY A 70 -15.01 -7.50 -6.49
C GLY A 70 -15.51 -6.99 -5.15
N THR A 71 -15.21 -7.75 -4.10
CA THR A 71 -15.65 -7.48 -2.73
C THR A 71 -14.49 -7.64 -1.75
N PRO A 72 -13.43 -6.81 -1.88
CA PRO A 72 -12.29 -6.90 -0.99
C PRO A 72 -12.67 -6.54 0.44
N THR A 73 -11.98 -7.15 1.39
CA THR A 73 -12.11 -6.82 2.82
C THR A 73 -11.02 -5.83 3.22
N LEU A 74 -11.43 -4.72 3.80
CA LEU A 74 -10.57 -3.77 4.48
C LEU A 74 -10.44 -4.16 5.94
N ARG A 75 -9.20 -4.33 6.42
CA ARG A 75 -8.86 -4.30 7.84
C ARG A 75 -8.33 -2.91 8.19
N ALA A 76 -8.96 -2.27 9.13
CA ALA A 76 -8.54 -0.98 9.69
C ALA A 76 -8.41 -1.07 11.21
N GLN A 77 -8.13 0.03 11.89
CA GLN A 77 -7.96 0.01 13.34
C GLN A 77 -9.28 -0.36 14.03
N GLY A 78 -9.29 -1.55 14.64
CA GLY A 78 -10.41 -2.04 15.46
C GLY A 78 -11.59 -2.65 14.69
N TYR A 79 -11.55 -2.73 13.36
CA TYR A 79 -12.62 -3.36 12.58
C TYR A 79 -12.14 -3.96 11.26
N GLU A 80 -12.94 -4.88 10.74
CA GLU A 80 -12.88 -5.32 9.33
C GLU A 80 -14.20 -4.99 8.63
N ARG A 81 -14.12 -4.66 7.34
CA ARG A 81 -15.28 -4.32 6.53
C ARG A 81 -15.12 -4.84 5.11
N GLU A 82 -16.15 -5.52 4.61
CA GLU A 82 -16.28 -5.80 3.19
C GLU A 82 -16.59 -4.51 2.43
N LEU A 83 -15.85 -4.27 1.37
CA LEU A 83 -16.03 -3.15 0.46
C LEU A 83 -16.67 -3.65 -0.85
N ARG A 84 -17.12 -2.70 -1.68
CA ARG A 84 -17.75 -2.98 -2.98
C ARG A 84 -17.20 -2.06 -4.05
N ALA A 85 -17.34 -2.46 -5.29
CA ALA A 85 -16.98 -1.63 -6.43
C ALA A 85 -17.62 -0.22 -6.32
N GLY A 86 -16.79 0.81 -6.46
CA GLY A 86 -17.15 2.21 -6.28
C GLY A 86 -16.90 2.76 -4.88
N ASP A 87 -16.60 1.91 -3.88
CA ASP A 87 -16.20 2.43 -2.57
C ASP A 87 -14.86 3.15 -2.65
N VAL A 88 -14.78 4.27 -1.94
CA VAL A 88 -13.57 5.08 -1.79
C VAL A 88 -13.27 5.23 -0.31
N VAL A 89 -12.03 4.94 0.08
CA VAL A 89 -11.56 5.05 1.47
C VAL A 89 -10.31 5.90 1.50
N CYS A 90 -10.20 6.79 2.48
CA CYS A 90 -8.99 7.56 2.76
C CYS A 90 -8.31 7.02 4.01
N PHE A 91 -7.00 6.82 3.93
CA PHE A 91 -6.12 6.46 5.05
C PHE A 91 -5.25 7.68 5.36
N PRO A 92 -5.55 8.44 6.42
CA PRO A 92 -4.73 9.58 6.81
C PRO A 92 -3.33 9.13 7.23
N ALA A 93 -2.39 10.06 7.23
CA ALA A 93 -1.07 9.83 7.80
C ALA A 93 -1.19 9.55 9.31
N GLY A 94 -0.31 8.69 9.82
CA GLY A 94 -0.30 8.26 11.21
C GLY A 94 -1.11 7.00 11.46
N ARG A 95 -1.12 6.58 12.72
CA ARG A 95 -1.67 5.30 13.17
C ARG A 95 -3.17 5.11 12.87
N GLU A 96 -3.89 6.21 12.78
CA GLU A 96 -5.33 6.20 12.46
C GLU A 96 -5.59 5.69 11.02
N GLY A 97 -4.62 5.88 10.12
CA GLY A 97 -4.67 5.37 8.76
C GLY A 97 -4.17 3.93 8.60
N ALA A 98 -3.95 3.19 9.69
CA ALA A 98 -3.49 1.81 9.60
C ALA A 98 -4.49 0.92 8.84
N HIS A 99 -3.99 0.21 7.83
CA HIS A 99 -4.83 -0.57 6.94
C HIS A 99 -4.15 -1.79 6.34
N GLN A 100 -4.97 -2.73 5.89
CA GLN A 100 -4.63 -3.87 5.03
C GLN A 100 -5.84 -4.20 4.18
N VAL A 101 -5.62 -4.47 2.91
CA VAL A 101 -6.68 -4.88 1.97
C VAL A 101 -6.47 -6.34 1.58
N ARG A 102 -7.53 -7.13 1.65
CA ARG A 102 -7.56 -8.55 1.30
C ARG A 102 -8.61 -8.78 0.21
N GLY A 103 -8.23 -9.51 -0.86
CA GLY A 103 -9.13 -9.89 -1.94
C GLY A 103 -10.27 -10.84 -1.54
N PRO A 104 -11.21 -11.12 -2.45
CA PRO A 104 -11.01 -10.97 -3.90
C PRO A 104 -11.39 -9.57 -4.42
N GLY A 105 -10.66 -9.09 -5.40
CA GLY A 105 -11.04 -7.86 -6.10
C GLY A 105 -9.88 -7.08 -6.71
N MET A 106 -10.24 -6.11 -7.51
CA MET A 106 -9.30 -5.18 -8.10
C MET A 106 -9.41 -3.82 -7.41
N VAL A 107 -8.30 -3.33 -6.92
CA VAL A 107 -8.23 -2.07 -6.15
C VAL A 107 -7.13 -1.15 -6.68
N LEU A 108 -7.41 0.14 -6.66
CA LEU A 108 -6.47 1.20 -6.96
C LEU A 108 -6.12 1.93 -5.66
N LEU A 109 -4.84 1.94 -5.32
CA LEU A 109 -4.27 2.77 -4.26
C LEU A 109 -3.61 4.01 -4.87
N LEU A 110 -3.96 5.18 -4.37
CA LEU A 110 -3.34 6.45 -4.71
C LEU A 110 -2.69 7.03 -3.46
N SER A 111 -1.48 7.53 -3.57
CA SER A 111 -0.76 8.14 -2.45
C SER A 111 0.00 9.39 -2.86
N ALA A 112 0.20 10.30 -1.94
CA ALA A 112 1.14 11.41 -2.15
C ALA A 112 2.57 10.84 -2.19
N ASN A 113 3.30 11.13 -3.27
CA ASN A 113 4.73 10.77 -3.38
C ASN A 113 5.55 11.68 -2.46
N GLN A 114 5.67 11.30 -1.19
CA GLN A 114 6.43 12.04 -0.20
C GLN A 114 7.78 11.36 0.09
N SER A 115 8.82 12.15 0.23
CA SER A 115 10.15 11.67 0.61
C SER A 115 10.83 12.73 1.50
N PRO A 116 11.40 12.35 2.63
CA PRO A 116 11.48 10.97 3.16
C PRO A 116 10.13 10.45 3.68
N GLU A 117 10.00 9.13 3.77
CA GLU A 117 8.80 8.46 4.27
C GLU A 117 9.16 7.38 5.29
N VAL A 118 8.35 7.27 6.33
CA VAL A 118 8.44 6.22 7.36
C VAL A 118 7.13 5.43 7.39
N VAL A 119 7.24 4.10 7.34
CA VAL A 119 6.12 3.17 7.38
C VAL A 119 6.25 2.24 8.58
N GLU A 120 5.20 2.09 9.37
CA GLU A 120 5.17 1.08 10.43
C GLU A 120 4.31 -0.12 10.05
N TYR A 121 4.86 -1.32 10.26
CA TYR A 121 4.19 -2.60 10.06
C TYR A 121 3.71 -3.12 11.42
N VAL A 122 2.45 -2.85 11.72
CA VAL A 122 1.87 -2.98 13.08
C VAL A 122 1.96 -4.40 13.63
N ASP A 123 1.59 -5.41 12.84
CA ASP A 123 1.58 -6.82 13.30
C ASP A 123 2.98 -7.39 13.55
N SER A 124 3.98 -6.89 12.87
CA SER A 124 5.35 -7.42 12.93
C SER A 124 6.34 -6.51 13.65
N GLY A 125 5.89 -5.37 14.18
CA GLY A 125 6.72 -4.44 14.94
C GLY A 125 7.94 -3.94 14.16
N LYS A 126 7.77 -3.68 12.85
CA LYS A 126 8.85 -3.21 11.99
C LYS A 126 8.61 -1.77 11.55
N VAL A 127 9.68 -1.06 11.30
CA VAL A 127 9.70 0.30 10.77
C VAL A 127 10.51 0.31 9.48
N GLY A 128 9.93 0.83 8.42
CA GLY A 128 10.58 1.04 7.14
C GLY A 128 10.86 2.52 6.90
N ALA A 129 12.08 2.86 6.51
CA ALA A 129 12.47 4.23 6.14
C ALA A 129 12.85 4.31 4.66
N ARG A 130 12.31 5.29 3.94
CA ARG A 130 12.60 5.52 2.51
C ARG A 130 12.83 7.00 2.21
N PRO A 131 14.01 7.44 1.68
CA PRO A 131 15.23 6.64 1.60
C PRO A 131 15.76 6.30 2.98
N PRO A 132 16.64 5.31 3.18
CA PRO A 132 17.38 4.55 2.17
C PRO A 132 16.72 3.24 1.72
N GLY A 133 15.46 2.96 2.06
CA GLY A 133 14.80 1.70 1.73
C GLY A 133 15.17 0.56 2.68
N LYS A 134 15.41 0.87 3.94
CA LYS A 134 15.73 -0.10 5.00
C LYS A 134 14.53 -0.37 5.89
N ILE A 135 14.49 -1.58 6.45
CA ILE A 135 13.47 -2.00 7.42
C ILE A 135 14.19 -2.45 8.68
N PHE A 136 13.74 -1.95 9.82
CA PHE A 136 14.27 -2.21 11.16
C PHE A 136 13.19 -2.88 12.02
N ARG A 137 13.57 -3.49 13.12
CA ARG A 137 12.63 -3.83 14.19
C ARG A 137 12.50 -2.63 15.12
N ALA A 138 11.27 -2.26 15.48
CA ALA A 138 11.06 -1.19 16.46
C ALA A 138 11.65 -1.52 17.83
N ALA A 139 11.74 -2.82 18.17
CA ALA A 139 12.35 -3.29 19.42
C ALA A 139 13.88 -3.11 19.48
N ASP A 140 14.52 -2.80 18.36
CA ASP A 140 15.97 -2.51 18.29
C ASP A 140 16.23 -0.99 18.46
N GLU A 141 15.31 -0.26 19.08
CA GLU A 141 15.47 1.15 19.45
C GLU A 141 16.65 1.32 20.40
N VAL A 142 17.48 2.31 20.13
CA VAL A 142 18.67 2.65 20.93
C VAL A 142 18.53 4.06 21.48
N ASP A 143 19.27 4.33 22.58
CA ASP A 143 19.38 5.69 23.10
C ASP A 143 20.15 6.59 22.12
N TYR A 144 19.80 7.90 22.13
CA TYR A 144 20.42 8.88 21.25
C TYR A 144 21.95 8.93 21.35
N TRP A 145 22.49 8.64 22.55
CA TRP A 145 23.92 8.70 22.84
C TRP A 145 24.62 7.33 22.74
N GLU A 146 23.90 6.25 22.47
CA GLU A 146 24.48 4.94 22.36
C GLU A 146 25.50 4.87 21.22
N GLY A 147 26.78 4.59 21.57
CA GLY A 147 27.88 4.51 20.62
C GLY A 147 28.50 5.85 20.22
N GLU A 148 28.06 6.96 20.82
CA GLU A 148 28.69 8.27 20.65
C GLU A 148 29.69 8.53 21.78
N GLU A 149 30.96 8.80 21.47
CA GLU A 149 32.06 9.09 22.40
C GLU A 149 32.46 10.58 22.38
#